data_172f0bff567400cf477fc3931456223d
#
_entry.id   172f0bff567400cf477fc3931456223d
#
_cell.length_a   1.000
_cell.length_b   1.000
_cell.length_c   1.000
_cell.angle_alpha   90.00
_cell.angle_beta   90.00
_cell.angle_gamma   90.00
#
_symmetry.space_group_name_H-M   'P 1'
#
loop_
_entity.id
_entity.type
_entity.pdbx_description
1 polymer ?
#
loop_
_entity_poly.entity_id
_entity_poly.type
_entity_poly.pdbx_seq_one_letter_code
_entity_poly.pdbx_strand_id
1 'polypeptide(L)'
;RAQVRVIRYDGTEAKVGTEMNVVKDEIFIGPILKLTNDVLAFVKTQIKEHTYLGSDGRFRTDEQYPEFCWTELCVNSICHRDYSILGTDIQVKLFDDHITVESPGILPGLVRPYNIREMHFSRNPKIALYMRSYKLVKEFGEGVDRMFREMAEAGLPAPEYRQNEFMVYATIRQAKDAAGQVAGNGDVNGDVNGDVNGDVNGDVNGQLNGQLNGQLNDNS
;
A
#
# COMPACT_ATOMS: atom_id res chain seq x y z
N ARG A 1 12.56 6.70 25.01
CA ARG A 1 11.15 6.45 24.65
C ARG A 1 11.07 5.95 23.24
N ALA A 2 10.20 4.97 22.98
CA ALA A 2 9.82 4.64 21.62
C ALA A 2 8.97 5.77 21.04
N GLN A 3 9.31 6.20 19.83
CA GLN A 3 8.56 7.17 19.06
C GLN A 3 8.48 6.68 17.62
N VAL A 4 7.30 6.78 17.02
CA VAL A 4 7.04 6.46 15.63
C VAL A 4 6.35 7.65 14.98
N ARG A 5 6.85 8.08 13.84
CA ARG A 5 6.25 9.10 12.99
C ARG A 5 5.67 8.42 11.76
N VAL A 6 4.39 8.62 11.50
CA VAL A 6 3.72 8.09 10.32
C VAL A 6 3.43 9.25 9.38
N ILE A 7 3.93 9.15 8.15
CA ILE A 7 3.84 10.21 7.14
C ILE A 7 3.17 9.65 5.89
N ARG A 8 2.09 10.26 5.44
CA ARG A 8 1.45 9.98 4.15
C ARG A 8 1.84 11.05 3.15
N TYR A 9 2.38 10.63 2.03
CA TYR A 9 2.71 11.47 0.88
C TYR A 9 1.68 11.28 -0.24
N ASP A 10 1.42 12.32 -0.99
CA ASP A 10 0.73 12.26 -2.28
C ASP A 10 1.75 11.95 -3.38
N GLY A 11 1.48 10.89 -4.16
CA GLY A 11 2.41 10.39 -5.17
C GLY A 11 3.38 9.33 -4.66
N THR A 12 4.45 9.11 -5.44
CA THR A 12 5.39 7.99 -5.28
C THR A 12 6.75 8.39 -4.70
N GLU A 13 6.97 9.68 -4.45
CA GLU A 13 8.21 10.22 -3.90
C GLU A 13 7.93 11.32 -2.87
N ALA A 14 8.79 11.43 -1.88
CA ALA A 14 8.75 12.53 -0.92
C ALA A 14 9.34 13.79 -1.56
N LYS A 15 8.54 14.85 -1.64
CA LYS A 15 8.97 16.16 -2.11
C LYS A 15 9.20 17.11 -0.94
N VAL A 16 10.14 18.04 -1.12
CA VAL A 16 10.55 19.00 -0.08
C VAL A 16 10.40 20.42 -0.55
N GLY A 17 10.47 21.38 0.37
CA GLY A 17 10.38 22.80 0.07
C GLY A 17 9.00 23.21 -0.43
N THR A 18 8.95 24.03 -1.50
CA THR A 18 7.70 24.56 -2.07
C THR A 18 6.82 23.49 -2.74
N GLU A 19 7.37 22.35 -3.03
CA GLU A 19 6.66 21.22 -3.64
C GLU A 19 6.24 20.14 -2.63
N MET A 20 6.32 20.44 -1.33
CA MET A 20 6.00 19.50 -0.28
C MET A 20 4.62 18.85 -0.51
N ASN A 21 4.60 17.52 -0.52
CA ASN A 21 3.42 16.69 -0.80
C ASN A 21 2.98 15.83 0.38
N VAL A 22 3.24 16.29 1.60
CA VAL A 22 2.78 15.61 2.83
C VAL A 22 1.29 15.83 3.02
N VAL A 23 0.52 14.74 3.07
CA VAL A 23 -0.94 14.75 3.30
C VAL A 23 -1.26 14.56 4.77
N LYS A 24 -0.51 13.69 5.46
CA LYS A 24 -0.65 13.41 6.89
C LYS A 24 0.74 13.29 7.52
N ASP A 25 0.86 13.73 8.75
CA ASP A 25 2.09 13.65 9.53
C ASP A 25 1.71 13.53 11.02
N GLU A 26 1.81 12.31 11.56
CA GLU A 26 1.38 12.01 12.91
C GLU A 26 2.52 11.38 13.71
N ILE A 27 2.67 11.82 14.96
CA ILE A 27 3.70 11.33 15.87
C ILE A 27 3.05 10.57 17.02
N PHE A 28 3.46 9.32 17.19
CA PHE A 28 3.01 8.44 18.26
C PHE A 28 4.12 8.25 19.29
N ILE A 29 3.78 8.46 20.58
CA ILE A 29 4.71 8.33 21.70
C ILE A 29 4.00 7.61 22.85
N GLY A 30 4.65 6.63 23.46
CA GLY A 30 4.06 5.97 24.62
C GLY A 30 4.71 4.65 24.99
N PRO A 31 4.06 3.90 25.90
CA PRO A 31 4.42 2.51 26.16
C PRO A 31 4.31 1.67 24.89
N ILE A 32 5.25 0.73 24.70
CA ILE A 32 5.42 -0.01 23.43
C ILE A 32 4.11 -0.65 22.94
N LEU A 33 3.34 -1.29 23.81
CA LEU A 33 2.08 -1.94 23.42
C LEU A 33 1.06 -0.93 22.88
N LYS A 34 0.83 0.17 23.64
CA LYS A 34 -0.09 1.23 23.20
C LYS A 34 0.41 1.88 21.91
N LEU A 35 1.68 2.23 21.87
CA LEU A 35 2.33 2.81 20.69
C LEU A 35 2.12 1.94 19.46
N THR A 36 2.38 0.64 19.56
CA THR A 36 2.21 -0.30 18.46
C THR A 36 0.76 -0.34 17.99
N ASN A 37 -0.20 -0.48 18.90
CA ASN A 37 -1.62 -0.52 18.54
C ASN A 37 -2.09 0.78 17.89
N ASP A 38 -1.68 1.94 18.42
CA ASP A 38 -2.06 3.25 17.87
C ASP A 38 -1.48 3.43 16.44
N VAL A 39 -0.21 3.04 16.23
CA VAL A 39 0.44 3.09 14.91
C VAL A 39 -0.26 2.18 13.92
N LEU A 40 -0.55 0.92 14.29
CA LEU A 40 -1.22 -0.03 13.40
C LEU A 40 -2.63 0.43 13.04
N ALA A 41 -3.40 0.92 14.03
CA ALA A 41 -4.73 1.46 13.80
C ALA A 41 -4.70 2.65 12.82
N PHE A 42 -3.72 3.56 12.97
CA PHE A 42 -3.58 4.70 12.08
C PHE A 42 -3.13 4.29 10.68
N VAL A 43 -2.09 3.43 10.55
CA VAL A 43 -1.60 2.94 9.26
C VAL A 43 -2.72 2.26 8.48
N LYS A 44 -3.56 1.44 9.15
CA LYS A 44 -4.72 0.78 8.52
C LYS A 44 -5.65 1.79 7.84
N THR A 45 -5.88 2.96 8.44
CA THR A 45 -6.73 4.00 7.82
C THR A 45 -6.11 4.67 6.59
N GLN A 46 -4.81 4.48 6.36
CA GLN A 46 -4.09 5.07 5.23
C GLN A 46 -3.88 4.08 4.06
N ILE A 47 -4.11 2.79 4.28
CA ILE A 47 -4.02 1.76 3.24
C ILE A 47 -5.30 1.80 2.40
N LYS A 48 -5.14 1.81 1.09
CA LYS A 48 -6.25 1.84 0.15
C LYS A 48 -6.88 0.45 0.03
N GLU A 49 -8.18 0.43 -0.05
CA GLU A 49 -8.98 -0.75 -0.41
C GLU A 49 -9.59 -0.53 -1.79
N HIS A 50 -9.62 -1.57 -2.59
CA HIS A 50 -10.26 -1.56 -3.91
C HIS A 50 -11.42 -2.53 -3.90
N THR A 51 -12.65 -2.01 -4.06
CA THR A 51 -13.85 -2.82 -4.15
C THR A 51 -14.26 -2.93 -5.62
N TYR A 52 -14.44 -4.15 -6.11
CA TYR A 52 -14.84 -4.45 -7.47
C TYR A 52 -15.90 -5.56 -7.50
N LEU A 53 -16.62 -5.64 -8.63
CA LEU A 53 -17.61 -6.69 -8.87
C LEU A 53 -16.90 -7.91 -9.48
N GLY A 54 -16.90 -9.02 -8.75
CA GLY A 54 -16.35 -10.29 -9.25
C GLY A 54 -17.21 -10.88 -10.39
N SER A 55 -16.62 -11.79 -11.16
CA SER A 55 -17.31 -12.49 -12.26
C SER A 55 -18.53 -13.32 -11.81
N ASP A 56 -18.62 -13.61 -10.52
CA ASP A 56 -19.75 -14.29 -9.87
C ASP A 56 -20.87 -13.33 -9.42
N GLY A 57 -20.77 -12.03 -9.78
CA GLY A 57 -21.75 -10.99 -9.45
C GLY A 57 -21.68 -10.53 -7.99
N ARG A 58 -20.63 -10.86 -7.25
CA ARG A 58 -20.43 -10.43 -5.85
C ARG A 58 -19.37 -9.35 -5.75
N PHE A 59 -19.59 -8.38 -4.87
CA PHE A 59 -18.57 -7.41 -4.55
C PHE A 59 -17.44 -8.08 -3.76
N ARG A 60 -16.21 -7.80 -4.15
CA ARG A 60 -14.97 -8.18 -3.48
C ARG A 60 -14.18 -6.94 -3.15
N THR A 61 -13.52 -6.95 -2.01
CA THR A 61 -12.63 -5.87 -1.59
C THR A 61 -11.25 -6.46 -1.38
N ASP A 62 -10.29 -5.97 -2.16
CA ASP A 62 -8.89 -6.32 -2.02
C ASP A 62 -8.15 -5.16 -1.34
N GLU A 63 -7.37 -5.47 -0.33
CA GLU A 63 -6.47 -4.52 0.29
C GLU A 63 -5.25 -4.29 -0.60
N GLN A 64 -4.73 -3.08 -0.59
CA GLN A 64 -3.52 -2.68 -1.33
C GLN A 64 -2.31 -3.58 -1.03
N TYR A 65 -2.23 -4.08 0.21
CA TYR A 65 -1.21 -5.02 0.70
C TYR A 65 -1.85 -6.01 1.66
N PRO A 66 -1.36 -7.27 1.75
CA PRO A 66 -1.78 -8.19 2.79
C PRO A 66 -1.58 -7.57 4.19
N GLU A 67 -2.60 -7.61 5.03
CA GLU A 67 -2.58 -6.96 6.37
C GLU A 67 -1.38 -7.39 7.20
N PHE A 68 -1.01 -8.66 7.10
CA PHE A 68 0.16 -9.18 7.80
C PHE A 68 1.45 -8.47 7.40
N CYS A 69 1.63 -8.15 6.11
CA CYS A 69 2.90 -7.63 5.59
C CYS A 69 3.23 -6.22 6.15
N TRP A 70 2.29 -5.28 6.06
CA TRP A 70 2.53 -3.94 6.60
C TRP A 70 2.52 -3.91 8.13
N THR A 71 1.74 -4.78 8.79
CA THR A 71 1.76 -4.97 10.25
C THR A 71 3.13 -5.44 10.70
N GLU A 72 3.69 -6.47 10.06
CA GLU A 72 5.00 -7.03 10.38
C GLU A 72 6.12 -5.99 10.20
N LEU A 73 6.08 -5.17 9.14
CA LEU A 73 7.03 -4.07 8.97
C LEU A 73 7.02 -3.10 10.17
N CYS A 74 5.82 -2.66 10.58
CA CYS A 74 5.68 -1.73 11.71
C CYS A 74 6.14 -2.37 13.03
N VAL A 75 5.70 -3.59 13.30
CA VAL A 75 6.04 -4.31 14.54
C VAL A 75 7.54 -4.60 14.62
N ASN A 76 8.15 -5.07 13.54
CA ASN A 76 9.60 -5.32 13.48
C ASN A 76 10.41 -4.06 13.69
N SER A 77 10.00 -2.92 13.14
CA SER A 77 10.70 -1.66 13.32
C SER A 77 10.74 -1.23 14.79
N ILE A 78 9.65 -1.44 15.53
CA ILE A 78 9.56 -1.14 16.97
C ILE A 78 10.34 -2.18 17.78
N CYS A 79 10.18 -3.47 17.45
CA CYS A 79 10.84 -4.55 18.19
C CYS A 79 12.36 -4.53 18.05
N HIS A 80 12.89 -4.20 16.87
CA HIS A 80 14.31 -4.28 16.54
C HIS A 80 15.03 -2.93 16.48
N ARG A 81 14.33 -1.81 16.76
CA ARG A 81 14.96 -0.48 16.85
C ARG A 81 16.16 -0.52 17.77
N ASP A 82 17.22 0.20 17.42
CA ASP A 82 18.30 0.49 18.35
C ASP A 82 17.90 1.64 19.28
N TYR A 83 17.55 1.30 20.51
CA TYR A 83 17.11 2.27 21.51
C TYR A 83 18.23 3.08 22.13
N SER A 84 19.50 2.79 21.84
CA SER A 84 20.65 3.62 22.22
C SER A 84 20.82 4.85 21.34
N ILE A 85 20.29 4.81 20.11
CA ILE A 85 20.33 5.92 19.16
C ILE A 85 19.23 6.92 19.54
N LEU A 86 19.65 8.11 20.00
CA LEU A 86 18.78 9.21 20.35
C LEU A 86 18.74 10.24 19.21
N GLY A 87 17.69 11.06 19.20
CA GLY A 87 17.56 12.17 18.24
C GLY A 87 16.99 11.77 16.86
N THR A 88 16.56 10.51 16.69
CA THR A 88 15.86 10.06 15.49
C THR A 88 14.75 9.07 15.85
N ASP A 89 13.72 9.00 15.00
CA ASP A 89 12.52 8.23 15.19
C ASP A 89 12.41 7.08 14.19
N ILE A 90 11.55 6.10 14.50
CA ILE A 90 11.02 5.21 13.48
C ILE A 90 10.10 6.04 12.59
N GLN A 91 10.26 5.92 11.27
CA GLN A 91 9.38 6.57 10.31
C GLN A 91 8.67 5.53 9.45
N VAL A 92 7.35 5.61 9.42
CA VAL A 92 6.50 4.85 8.50
C VAL A 92 6.04 5.82 7.42
N LYS A 93 6.55 5.64 6.21
CA LYS A 93 6.27 6.49 5.05
C LYS A 93 5.35 5.75 4.09
N LEU A 94 4.17 6.29 3.87
CA LEU A 94 3.17 5.74 2.95
C LEU A 94 3.12 6.59 1.69
N PHE A 95 3.30 5.95 0.56
CA PHE A 95 3.20 6.53 -0.79
C PHE A 95 2.03 5.89 -1.54
N ASP A 96 1.79 6.32 -2.76
CA ASP A 96 0.70 5.75 -3.55
C ASP A 96 1.00 4.33 -4.03
N ASP A 97 2.27 3.99 -4.25
CA ASP A 97 2.72 2.70 -4.79
C ASP A 97 3.53 1.85 -3.81
N HIS A 98 3.90 2.37 -2.63
CA HIS A 98 4.70 1.62 -1.67
C HIS A 98 4.59 2.14 -0.23
N ILE A 99 5.01 1.30 0.70
CA ILE A 99 5.23 1.65 2.11
C ILE A 99 6.69 1.40 2.43
N THR A 100 7.38 2.39 2.99
CA THR A 100 8.73 2.24 3.52
C THR A 100 8.74 2.50 5.02
N VAL A 101 9.32 1.58 5.78
CA VAL A 101 9.57 1.74 7.21
C VAL A 101 11.06 1.91 7.43
N GLU A 102 11.42 3.01 8.06
CA GLU A 102 12.79 3.36 8.43
C GLU A 102 12.97 3.20 9.93
N SER A 103 13.93 2.39 10.37
CA SER A 103 14.18 2.13 11.79
C SER A 103 15.63 2.43 12.16
N PRO A 104 15.87 3.22 13.23
CA PRO A 104 17.22 3.52 13.70
C PRO A 104 17.98 2.26 14.15
N GLY A 105 19.20 2.11 13.65
CA GLY A 105 20.09 0.99 13.89
C GLY A 105 20.43 0.24 12.60
N ILE A 106 21.27 -0.79 12.71
CA ILE A 106 21.59 -1.73 11.65
C ILE A 106 20.90 -3.07 11.91
N LEU A 107 20.86 -3.97 10.96
CA LEU A 107 20.37 -5.34 11.21
C LEU A 107 21.22 -6.03 12.28
N PRO A 108 20.60 -6.72 13.27
CA PRO A 108 21.32 -7.21 14.44
C PRO A 108 22.18 -8.44 14.16
N GLY A 109 23.28 -8.55 14.87
CA GLY A 109 24.18 -9.72 14.80
C GLY A 109 24.72 -9.97 13.40
N LEU A 110 24.49 -11.17 12.87
CA LEU A 110 24.94 -11.59 11.53
C LEU A 110 23.86 -11.44 10.46
N VAL A 111 22.69 -10.86 10.79
CA VAL A 111 21.62 -10.61 9.82
C VAL A 111 22.06 -9.55 8.83
N ARG A 112 21.78 -9.80 7.55
CA ARG A 112 22.02 -8.88 6.43
C ARG A 112 20.82 -8.90 5.50
N PRO A 113 20.63 -7.88 4.64
CA PRO A 113 19.52 -7.88 3.69
C PRO A 113 19.40 -9.15 2.84
N TYR A 114 20.52 -9.76 2.46
CA TYR A 114 20.55 -10.95 1.61
C TYR A 114 20.23 -12.27 2.34
N ASN A 115 20.36 -12.34 3.68
CA ASN A 115 20.06 -13.52 4.47
C ASN A 115 18.95 -13.34 5.51
N ILE A 116 18.21 -12.25 5.44
CA ILE A 116 17.18 -11.84 6.44
C ILE A 116 16.05 -12.88 6.57
N ARG A 117 15.81 -13.69 5.55
CA ARG A 117 14.81 -14.77 5.57
C ARG A 117 15.27 -16.00 6.35
N GLU A 118 16.57 -16.23 6.41
CA GLU A 118 17.19 -17.42 6.97
C GLU A 118 17.72 -17.21 8.39
N MET A 119 18.06 -15.96 8.69
CA MET A 119 18.70 -15.61 9.96
C MET A 119 17.74 -14.92 10.92
N HIS A 120 17.58 -15.51 12.08
CA HIS A 120 16.70 -15.00 13.13
C HIS A 120 17.52 -14.48 14.31
N PHE A 121 17.44 -13.20 14.54
CA PHE A 121 18.16 -12.56 15.65
C PHE A 121 17.32 -11.38 16.20
N SER A 122 17.09 -11.37 17.49
CA SER A 122 16.40 -10.25 18.15
C SER A 122 17.40 -9.30 18.78
N ARG A 123 17.37 -8.02 18.38
CA ARG A 123 18.14 -6.96 19.04
C ARG A 123 17.68 -6.75 20.48
N ASN A 124 16.39 -6.78 20.70
CA ASN A 124 15.75 -6.49 21.98
C ASN A 124 14.91 -7.69 22.45
N PRO A 125 15.55 -8.78 22.95
CA PRO A 125 14.82 -10.02 23.25
C PRO A 125 13.73 -9.86 24.32
N LYS A 126 13.90 -8.93 25.27
CA LYS A 126 12.88 -8.62 26.29
C LYS A 126 11.66 -7.93 25.68
N ILE A 127 11.86 -7.03 24.70
CA ILE A 127 10.78 -6.37 23.96
C ILE A 127 10.06 -7.40 23.10
N ALA A 128 10.80 -8.24 22.37
CA ALA A 128 10.22 -9.31 21.55
C ALA A 128 9.36 -10.26 22.39
N LEU A 129 9.87 -10.70 23.54
CA LEU A 129 9.12 -11.56 24.48
C LEU A 129 7.85 -10.88 24.99
N TYR A 130 7.94 -9.60 25.34
CA TYR A 130 6.77 -8.81 25.78
C TYR A 130 5.74 -8.68 24.67
N MET A 131 6.13 -8.29 23.45
CA MET A 131 5.21 -8.18 22.31
C MET A 131 4.59 -9.53 21.91
N ARG A 132 5.33 -10.62 22.06
CA ARG A 132 4.84 -11.99 21.85
C ARG A 132 3.74 -12.37 22.82
N SER A 133 3.84 -11.99 24.11
CA SER A 133 2.79 -12.28 25.11
C SER A 133 1.45 -11.60 24.77
N TYR A 134 1.48 -10.54 23.95
CA TYR A 134 0.29 -9.86 23.41
C TYR A 134 -0.04 -10.26 21.96
N LYS A 135 0.59 -11.34 21.45
CA LYS A 135 0.38 -11.89 20.10
C LYS A 135 0.69 -10.91 18.95
N LEU A 136 1.46 -9.87 19.22
CA LEU A 136 1.93 -8.92 18.20
C LEU A 136 3.13 -9.44 17.42
N VAL A 137 3.90 -10.35 18.00
CA VAL A 137 5.04 -11.04 17.38
C VAL A 137 4.77 -12.52 17.44
N LYS A 138 4.96 -13.26 16.35
CA LYS A 138 4.88 -14.71 16.32
C LYS A 138 6.19 -15.34 16.78
N GLU A 139 6.13 -16.61 17.15
CA GLU A 139 7.30 -17.39 17.55
C GLU A 139 8.24 -17.66 16.36
N PHE A 140 9.54 -17.79 16.66
CA PHE A 140 10.57 -18.35 15.79
C PHE A 140 11.03 -17.56 14.55
N GLY A 141 10.83 -16.25 14.45
CA GLY A 141 11.41 -15.45 13.37
C GLY A 141 10.81 -15.69 11.98
N GLU A 142 9.68 -16.40 11.88
CA GLU A 142 9.01 -16.69 10.60
C GLU A 142 8.33 -15.47 9.96
N GLY A 143 8.28 -14.32 10.65
CA GLY A 143 7.55 -13.14 10.20
C GLY A 143 8.01 -12.63 8.85
N VAL A 144 9.33 -12.51 8.67
CA VAL A 144 9.91 -12.03 7.41
C VAL A 144 9.65 -13.03 6.28
N ASP A 145 9.91 -14.32 6.50
CA ASP A 145 9.68 -15.35 5.45
C ASP A 145 8.19 -15.42 5.07
N ARG A 146 7.31 -15.36 6.05
CA ARG A 146 5.86 -15.29 5.80
C ARG A 146 5.46 -14.06 4.99
N MET A 147 6.05 -12.89 5.28
CA MET A 147 5.79 -11.67 4.51
C MET A 147 6.19 -11.84 3.04
N PHE A 148 7.36 -12.44 2.77
CA PHE A 148 7.77 -12.77 1.39
C PHE A 148 6.77 -13.69 0.69
N ARG A 149 6.28 -14.71 1.40
CA ARG A 149 5.29 -15.65 0.85
C ARG A 149 3.94 -14.97 0.59
N GLU A 150 3.40 -14.21 1.54
CA GLU A 150 2.11 -13.55 1.38
C GLU A 150 2.13 -12.47 0.28
N MET A 151 3.24 -11.73 0.12
CA MET A 151 3.41 -10.82 -1.01
C MET A 151 3.40 -11.57 -2.34
N ALA A 152 4.10 -12.70 -2.44
CA ALA A 152 4.11 -13.51 -3.65
C ALA A 152 2.74 -14.13 -3.96
N GLU A 153 2.02 -14.63 -2.95
CA GLU A 153 0.65 -15.15 -3.09
C GLU A 153 -0.35 -14.08 -3.55
N ALA A 154 -0.13 -12.81 -3.16
CA ALA A 154 -0.90 -11.67 -3.62
C ALA A 154 -0.46 -11.13 -5.00
N GLY A 155 0.53 -11.74 -5.66
CA GLY A 155 1.06 -11.27 -6.94
C GLY A 155 1.85 -9.95 -6.83
N LEU A 156 2.32 -9.60 -5.63
CA LEU A 156 3.04 -8.37 -5.35
C LEU A 156 4.57 -8.61 -5.36
N PRO A 157 5.37 -7.55 -5.63
CA PRO A 157 6.82 -7.63 -5.55
C PRO A 157 7.32 -8.09 -4.18
N ALA A 158 8.43 -8.80 -4.14
CA ALA A 158 9.06 -9.21 -2.90
C ALA A 158 9.43 -8.00 -2.03
N PRO A 159 9.33 -8.12 -0.69
CA PRO A 159 9.81 -7.09 0.22
C PRO A 159 11.29 -6.77 0.02
N GLU A 160 11.62 -5.50 0.05
CA GLU A 160 12.99 -5.01 -0.11
C GLU A 160 13.55 -4.59 1.25
N TYR A 161 14.78 -5.02 1.54
CA TYR A 161 15.52 -4.58 2.71
C TYR A 161 16.84 -3.96 2.31
N ARG A 162 17.14 -2.80 2.87
CA ARG A 162 18.44 -2.16 2.75
C ARG A 162 18.84 -1.53 4.09
N GLN A 163 20.12 -1.31 4.28
CA GLN A 163 20.61 -0.59 5.45
C GLN A 163 21.78 0.32 5.05
N ASN A 164 21.93 1.39 5.83
CA ASN A 164 23.16 2.17 5.87
C ASN A 164 23.79 2.05 7.29
N GLU A 165 24.69 2.94 7.64
CA GLU A 165 25.39 2.90 8.94
C GLU A 165 24.47 3.11 10.15
N PHE A 166 23.31 3.77 9.95
CA PHE A 166 22.45 4.22 11.05
C PHE A 166 21.00 3.78 10.95
N MET A 167 20.56 3.32 9.79
CA MET A 167 19.15 3.06 9.51
C MET A 167 18.96 1.76 8.74
N VAL A 168 17.92 1.02 9.11
CA VAL A 168 17.34 -0.07 8.31
C VAL A 168 16.11 0.45 7.60
N TYR A 169 15.99 0.11 6.33
CA TYR A 169 14.85 0.41 5.47
C TYR A 169 14.20 -0.90 5.04
N ALA A 170 12.90 -1.01 5.25
CA ALA A 170 12.10 -2.12 4.78
C ALA A 170 10.95 -1.57 3.93
N THR A 171 10.78 -2.08 2.71
CA THR A 171 9.80 -1.55 1.74
C THR A 171 8.96 -2.69 1.16
N ILE A 172 7.65 -2.48 1.07
CA ILE A 172 6.73 -3.30 0.27
C ILE A 172 6.11 -2.43 -0.81
N ARG A 173 5.94 -3.00 -2.02
CA ARG A 173 5.46 -2.28 -3.20
C ARG A 173 4.24 -2.93 -3.81
N GLN A 174 3.44 -2.12 -4.51
CA GLN A 174 2.42 -2.63 -5.43
C GLN A 174 3.05 -3.18 -6.70
N ALA A 175 2.32 -4.07 -7.37
CA ALA A 175 2.66 -4.46 -8.72
C ALA A 175 2.52 -3.25 -9.66
N LYS A 176 3.43 -3.13 -10.62
CA LYS A 176 3.33 -2.17 -11.73
C LYS A 176 2.80 -2.91 -12.94
N ASP A 177 1.92 -2.27 -13.69
CA ASP A 177 1.50 -2.78 -15.00
C ASP A 177 2.63 -2.67 -16.03
N ALA A 178 2.40 -3.20 -17.24
CA ALA A 178 3.37 -3.13 -18.35
C ALA A 178 3.69 -1.69 -18.78
N ALA A 179 2.87 -0.70 -18.40
CA ALA A 179 3.09 0.72 -18.66
C ALA A 179 3.83 1.42 -17.51
N GLY A 180 4.21 0.68 -16.42
CA GLY A 180 4.87 1.23 -15.25
C GLY A 180 3.95 1.98 -14.30
N GLN A 181 2.64 1.90 -14.50
CA GLN A 181 1.64 2.45 -13.59
C GLN A 181 1.30 1.43 -12.49
N VAL A 182 0.77 1.89 -11.37
CA VAL A 182 0.35 0.99 -10.28
C VAL A 182 -0.82 0.15 -10.79
N ALA A 183 -0.65 -1.16 -10.81
CA ALA A 183 -1.70 -2.08 -11.21
C ALA A 183 -2.89 -1.93 -10.24
N GLY A 184 -4.01 -1.42 -10.73
CA GLY A 184 -5.21 -1.18 -9.90
C GLY A 184 -5.94 0.13 -10.18
N ASN A 185 -5.32 1.06 -10.95
CA ASN A 185 -5.99 2.25 -11.47
C ASN A 185 -6.45 2.06 -12.93
N GLY A 186 -6.80 0.84 -13.34
CA GLY A 186 -7.43 0.60 -14.64
C GLY A 186 -8.76 1.34 -14.68
N ASP A 187 -8.83 2.41 -15.46
CA ASP A 187 -10.03 3.15 -15.79
C ASP A 187 -11.11 2.21 -16.30
N VAL A 188 -12.11 1.93 -15.47
CA VAL A 188 -13.37 1.33 -15.92
C VAL A 188 -14.24 2.39 -16.61
N ASN A 189 -13.74 3.62 -16.82
CA ASN A 189 -14.45 4.73 -17.45
C ASN A 189 -14.17 4.89 -18.96
N GLY A 190 -13.36 4.01 -19.57
CA GLY A 190 -13.04 4.12 -21.01
C GLY A 190 -14.05 3.46 -21.96
N ASP A 191 -14.73 2.40 -21.54
CA ASP A 191 -15.46 1.53 -22.49
C ASP A 191 -17.00 1.62 -22.43
N VAL A 192 -17.60 2.46 -21.59
CA VAL A 192 -19.08 2.53 -21.51
C VAL A 192 -19.67 3.72 -22.28
N ASN A 193 -18.87 4.70 -22.73
CA ASN A 193 -19.35 5.88 -23.46
C ASN A 193 -19.09 5.86 -24.97
N GLY A 194 -18.48 4.80 -25.51
CA GLY A 194 -18.19 4.71 -26.96
C GLY A 194 -19.34 4.13 -27.80
N ASP A 195 -20.10 3.18 -27.27
CA ASP A 195 -21.01 2.38 -28.06
C ASP A 195 -22.50 2.75 -27.97
N VAL A 196 -22.91 3.70 -27.14
CA VAL A 196 -24.32 4.04 -26.96
C VAL A 196 -24.77 5.26 -27.78
N ASN A 197 -23.86 6.09 -28.29
CA ASN A 197 -24.20 7.30 -29.06
C ASN A 197 -24.04 7.18 -30.58
N GLY A 198 -23.64 6.02 -31.12
CA GLY A 198 -23.46 5.81 -32.55
C GLY A 198 -24.73 5.38 -33.27
N ASP A 199 -25.59 4.59 -32.66
CA ASP A 199 -26.68 3.89 -33.37
C ASP A 199 -28.08 4.50 -33.23
N VAL A 200 -28.29 5.53 -32.41
CA VAL A 200 -29.65 6.08 -32.21
C VAL A 200 -29.95 7.32 -33.07
N ASN A 201 -28.97 7.98 -33.66
CA ASN A 201 -29.18 9.19 -34.47
C ASN A 201 -29.19 8.94 -36.00
N GLY A 202 -28.92 7.72 -36.46
CA GLY A 202 -28.92 7.41 -37.91
C GLY A 202 -30.32 7.11 -38.50
N ASP A 203 -31.17 6.45 -37.73
CA ASP A 203 -32.42 5.90 -38.29
C ASP A 203 -33.66 6.79 -38.14
N VAL A 204 -33.63 7.83 -37.29
CA VAL A 204 -34.83 8.67 -37.08
C VAL A 204 -34.96 9.81 -38.09
N ASN A 205 -33.86 10.27 -38.71
CA ASN A 205 -33.87 11.35 -39.69
C ASN A 205 -34.10 10.87 -41.13
N GLY A 206 -33.94 9.57 -41.41
CA GLY A 206 -34.18 9.00 -42.74
C GLY A 206 -35.67 8.75 -43.03
N GLN A 207 -36.49 8.44 -42.03
CA GLN A 207 -37.90 8.14 -42.20
C GLN A 207 -38.82 9.36 -42.19
N LEU A 208 -38.43 10.47 -41.61
CA LEU A 208 -39.26 11.70 -41.59
C LEU A 208 -39.16 12.53 -42.86
N ASN A 209 -38.04 12.47 -43.60
CA ASN A 209 -37.89 13.18 -44.88
C ASN A 209 -38.47 12.44 -46.10
N GLY A 210 -38.76 11.13 -45.98
CA GLY A 210 -39.40 10.34 -47.04
C GLY A 210 -40.90 10.52 -47.10
N GLN A 211 -41.55 10.88 -46.01
CA GLN A 211 -43.02 11.04 -45.97
C GLN A 211 -43.50 12.46 -46.29
N LEU A 212 -42.67 13.48 -46.23
CA LEU A 212 -43.06 14.87 -46.54
C LEU A 212 -42.89 15.25 -47.99
N ASN A 213 -42.13 14.48 -48.81
CA ASN A 213 -41.96 14.76 -50.23
C ASN A 213 -42.92 13.94 -51.16
N GLY A 214 -43.73 13.02 -50.59
CA GLY A 214 -44.70 12.22 -51.33
C GLY A 214 -46.09 12.85 -51.42
N GLN A 215 -46.36 13.93 -50.68
CA GLN A 215 -47.75 14.52 -50.69
C GLN A 215 -47.87 15.86 -51.39
N LEU A 216 -46.87 16.33 -52.13
CA LEU A 216 -46.91 17.63 -52.83
C LEU A 216 -47.02 17.52 -54.38
N ASN A 217 -47.17 16.33 -54.96
CA ASN A 217 -47.20 16.16 -56.39
C ASN A 217 -48.55 15.58 -56.98
N ASP A 218 -49.61 15.56 -56.19
CA ASP A 218 -50.95 15.22 -56.74
C ASP A 218 -51.95 16.34 -56.44
N ASN A 219 -51.84 17.43 -57.17
CA ASN A 219 -52.94 18.36 -57.52
C ASN A 219 -52.42 19.40 -58.53
N SER A 220 -52.46 19.03 -59.84
CA SER A 220 -52.63 19.98 -60.94
C SER A 220 -53.15 19.26 -62.13
#